data_7ea1cf49b30d7263ab01c7b779c6c923
#
_entry.id   7ea1cf49b30d7263ab01c7b779c6c923
#
_cell.length_a   1.000
_cell.length_b   1.000
_cell.length_c   1.000
_cell.angle_alpha   90.00
_cell.angle_beta   90.00
_cell.angle_gamma   90.00
#
_symmetry.space_group_name_H-M   'P 1'
#
loop_
_entity.id
_entity.type
_entity.pdbx_description
1 polymer ?
#
loop_
_entity_poly.entity_id
_entity_poly.type
_entity_poly.pdbx_seq_one_letter_code
_entity_poly.pdbx_strand_id
1 'polypeptide(L)'
;MDAAGIHGRLADKFGDRITAFQADALQPWAVVAAEAIDEVAAFCKLEPDLALDNLMCLSAVDYPKETPPRMEVVYHLLSYKHSHTFVLKVMLPRENAALPTVEGVWGVANWHEREAYDLFGVVFTGHSDLRRILLPDDWEGHPLRKDWVDPDFYNGMHVKPTQQMAERAMGGEKIGVGPFDFTPPNRHIEE
;
A
#
# COMPACT_ATOMS: atom_id res chain seq x y z
N MET A 1 7.79 22.24 -12.30
CA MET A 1 8.14 21.38 -13.48
C MET A 1 6.92 20.54 -13.79
N ASP A 2 6.64 20.24 -15.06
CA ASP A 2 5.58 19.30 -15.44
C ASP A 2 6.04 17.83 -15.33
N ALA A 3 5.13 16.91 -15.46
CA ALA A 3 5.43 15.47 -15.30
C ALA A 3 6.40 14.95 -16.38
N ALA A 4 6.32 15.49 -17.61
CA ALA A 4 7.22 15.12 -18.69
C ALA A 4 8.65 15.58 -18.42
N GLY A 5 8.81 16.76 -17.83
CA GLY A 5 10.11 17.28 -17.40
C GLY A 5 10.72 16.45 -16.27
N ILE A 6 9.90 16.01 -15.29
CA ILE A 6 10.34 15.13 -14.21
C ILE A 6 10.82 13.80 -14.80
N HIS A 7 9.99 13.19 -15.65
CA HIS A 7 10.34 11.94 -16.33
C HIS A 7 11.63 12.08 -17.16
N GLY A 8 11.78 13.18 -17.94
CA GLY A 8 13.00 13.44 -18.72
C GLY A 8 14.27 13.42 -17.85
N ARG A 9 14.24 14.08 -16.69
CA ARG A 9 15.36 14.07 -15.73
C ARG A 9 15.68 12.67 -15.19
N LEU A 10 14.64 11.88 -14.92
CA LEU A 10 14.82 10.49 -14.47
C LEU A 10 15.40 9.63 -15.58
N ALA A 11 14.87 9.73 -16.80
CA ALA A 11 15.35 8.98 -17.95
C ALA A 11 16.79 9.31 -18.33
N ASP A 12 17.16 10.60 -18.31
CA ASP A 12 18.53 11.07 -18.61
C ASP A 12 19.55 10.49 -17.63
N LYS A 13 19.16 10.33 -16.36
CA LYS A 13 20.08 9.84 -15.34
C LYS A 13 20.11 8.31 -15.22
N PHE A 14 18.96 7.68 -15.31
CA PHE A 14 18.80 6.25 -15.00
C PHE A 14 18.59 5.36 -16.23
N GLY A 15 18.33 5.96 -17.39
CA GLY A 15 18.22 5.24 -18.67
C GLY A 15 17.17 4.13 -18.60
N ASP A 16 17.62 2.90 -18.94
CA ASP A 16 16.78 1.71 -19.03
C ASP A 16 16.13 1.27 -17.71
N ARG A 17 16.58 1.83 -16.57
CA ARG A 17 15.96 1.57 -15.26
C ARG A 17 14.60 2.24 -15.10
N ILE A 18 14.25 3.19 -15.98
CA ILE A 18 12.91 3.81 -16.08
C ILE A 18 12.24 3.20 -17.31
N THR A 19 11.32 2.26 -17.10
CA THR A 19 10.83 1.37 -18.16
C THR A 19 9.55 1.83 -18.83
N ALA A 20 8.73 2.63 -18.17
CA ALA A 20 7.48 3.16 -18.71
C ALA A 20 7.13 4.52 -18.09
N PHE A 21 6.39 5.32 -18.86
CA PHE A 21 5.89 6.60 -18.40
C PHE A 21 4.47 6.86 -18.94
N GLN A 22 3.60 7.36 -18.09
CA GLN A 22 2.23 7.77 -18.46
C GLN A 22 1.98 9.20 -18.01
N ALA A 23 1.97 10.11 -18.98
CA ALA A 23 1.78 11.54 -18.74
C ALA A 23 0.31 11.92 -18.53
N ASP A 24 -0.60 11.26 -19.30
CA ASP A 24 -2.02 11.65 -19.39
C ASP A 24 -2.89 11.03 -18.26
N ALA A 25 -2.27 10.36 -17.28
CA ALA A 25 -2.99 9.88 -16.13
C ALA A 25 -3.40 11.05 -15.20
N LEU A 26 -4.46 10.87 -14.42
CA LEU A 26 -4.88 11.84 -13.39
C LEU A 26 -3.70 12.18 -12.45
N GLN A 27 -2.88 11.19 -12.14
CA GLN A 27 -1.59 11.34 -11.48
C GLN A 27 -0.53 10.72 -12.38
N PRO A 28 0.32 11.52 -13.04
CA PRO A 28 1.37 11.02 -13.90
C PRO A 28 2.34 10.11 -13.15
N TRP A 29 2.72 9.01 -13.80
CA TRP A 29 3.58 8.02 -13.16
C TRP A 29 4.66 7.48 -14.10
N ALA A 30 5.75 7.01 -13.49
CA ALA A 30 6.79 6.25 -14.18
C ALA A 30 7.05 4.92 -13.48
N VAL A 31 7.44 3.90 -14.27
CA VAL A 31 7.85 2.59 -13.73
C VAL A 31 9.34 2.57 -13.57
N VAL A 32 9.79 2.17 -12.38
CA VAL A 32 11.19 2.04 -11.98
C VAL A 32 11.52 0.56 -11.79
N ALA A 33 12.70 0.15 -12.23
CA ALA A 33 13.24 -1.18 -11.96
C ALA A 33 13.41 -1.39 -10.45
N ALA A 34 13.04 -2.56 -9.94
CA ALA A 34 12.98 -2.82 -8.50
C ALA A 34 14.30 -2.56 -7.78
N GLU A 35 15.41 -2.98 -8.40
CA GLU A 35 16.75 -2.83 -7.85
C GLU A 35 17.27 -1.40 -7.81
N ALA A 36 16.59 -0.46 -8.49
CA ALA A 36 17.04 0.93 -8.60
C ALA A 36 16.18 1.91 -7.78
N ILE A 37 15.15 1.42 -7.07
CA ILE A 37 14.16 2.30 -6.43
C ILE A 37 14.78 3.19 -5.37
N ASP A 38 15.74 2.72 -4.60
CA ASP A 38 16.44 3.46 -3.56
C ASP A 38 17.29 4.60 -4.14
N GLU A 39 18.05 4.33 -5.22
CA GLU A 39 18.84 5.35 -5.92
C GLU A 39 17.94 6.40 -6.58
N VAL A 40 16.85 5.95 -7.24
CA VAL A 40 15.87 6.85 -7.88
C VAL A 40 15.16 7.71 -6.83
N ALA A 41 14.75 7.12 -5.71
CA ALA A 41 14.13 7.81 -4.59
C ALA A 41 15.05 8.89 -4.01
N ALA A 42 16.30 8.54 -3.75
CA ALA A 42 17.31 9.49 -3.28
C ALA A 42 17.52 10.66 -4.27
N PHE A 43 17.59 10.37 -5.55
CA PHE A 43 17.69 11.39 -6.59
C PHE A 43 16.46 12.29 -6.62
N CYS A 44 15.25 11.73 -6.60
CA CYS A 44 14.00 12.49 -6.57
C CYS A 44 13.95 13.51 -5.42
N LYS A 45 14.47 13.13 -4.27
CA LYS A 45 14.50 13.99 -3.08
C LYS A 45 15.60 15.05 -3.16
N LEU A 46 16.81 14.65 -3.58
CA LEU A 46 18.01 15.50 -3.47
C LEU A 46 18.20 16.44 -4.65
N GLU A 47 17.66 16.12 -5.84
CA GLU A 47 17.78 16.96 -7.02
C GLU A 47 16.99 18.27 -6.80
N PRO A 48 17.66 19.45 -6.86
CA PRO A 48 17.03 20.73 -6.52
C PRO A 48 15.84 21.12 -7.39
N ASP A 49 15.82 20.64 -8.65
CA ASP A 49 14.75 20.92 -9.62
C ASP A 49 13.53 20.02 -9.39
N LEU A 50 13.73 18.84 -8.80
CA LEU A 50 12.67 17.90 -8.43
C LEU A 50 12.19 18.17 -7.01
N ALA A 51 13.09 18.15 -6.05
CA ALA A 51 12.86 18.36 -4.63
C ALA A 51 11.58 17.64 -4.12
N LEU A 52 11.41 16.35 -4.51
CA LEU A 52 10.28 15.52 -4.08
C LEU A 52 10.54 15.07 -2.63
N ASP A 53 10.42 16.02 -1.73
CA ASP A 53 10.81 15.93 -0.32
C ASP A 53 9.81 15.16 0.55
N ASN A 54 8.59 14.96 0.08
CA ASN A 54 7.53 14.28 0.81
C ASN A 54 7.02 13.02 0.10
N LEU A 55 7.09 11.89 0.79
CA LEU A 55 6.37 10.66 0.45
C LEU A 55 4.98 10.73 1.09
N MET A 56 3.95 11.05 0.30
CA MET A 56 2.58 11.17 0.78
C MET A 56 1.96 9.81 1.14
N CYS A 57 2.24 8.80 0.32
CA CYS A 57 1.72 7.45 0.49
C CYS A 57 2.62 6.45 -0.23
N LEU A 58 2.76 5.26 0.35
CA LEU A 58 3.29 4.06 -0.29
C LEU A 58 2.24 2.97 -0.13
N SER A 59 1.85 2.34 -1.23
CA SER A 59 0.83 1.29 -1.23
C SER A 59 1.26 0.13 -2.11
N ALA A 60 0.89 -1.09 -1.72
CA ALA A 60 1.02 -2.27 -2.57
C ALA A 60 -0.33 -2.60 -3.24
N VAL A 61 -0.28 -3.16 -4.45
CA VAL A 61 -1.45 -3.60 -5.21
C VAL A 61 -1.18 -4.99 -5.76
N ASP A 62 -2.15 -5.90 -5.57
CA ASP A 62 -2.05 -7.28 -6.04
C ASP A 62 -2.83 -7.48 -7.35
N TYR A 63 -2.13 -8.01 -8.39
CA TYR A 63 -2.67 -8.34 -9.71
C TYR A 63 -2.54 -9.83 -10.02
N PRO A 64 -3.36 -10.70 -9.41
CA PRO A 64 -3.26 -12.15 -9.60
C PRO A 64 -3.71 -12.63 -10.98
N LYS A 65 -4.52 -11.84 -11.70
CA LYS A 65 -5.08 -12.18 -13.03
C LYS A 65 -4.20 -11.77 -14.20
N GLU A 66 -3.16 -10.97 -13.93
CA GLU A 66 -2.19 -10.60 -14.95
C GLU A 66 -1.33 -11.80 -15.36
N THR A 67 -0.76 -11.76 -16.55
CA THR A 67 0.13 -12.83 -17.03
C THR A 67 1.46 -12.22 -17.43
N PRO A 68 2.53 -12.44 -16.65
CA PRO A 68 2.57 -13.18 -15.36
C PRO A 68 1.89 -12.42 -14.21
N PRO A 69 1.45 -13.12 -13.14
CA PRO A 69 0.92 -12.49 -11.94
C PRO A 69 1.96 -11.57 -11.28
N ARG A 70 1.54 -10.37 -10.88
CA ARG A 70 2.46 -9.37 -10.33
C ARG A 70 1.90 -8.65 -9.12
N MET A 71 2.79 -8.02 -8.36
CA MET A 71 2.50 -6.96 -7.42
C MET A 71 3.07 -5.64 -7.93
N GLU A 72 2.42 -4.54 -7.58
CA GLU A 72 2.96 -3.19 -7.77
C GLU A 72 3.13 -2.53 -6.41
N VAL A 73 4.26 -1.83 -6.24
CA VAL A 73 4.44 -0.89 -5.13
C VAL A 73 4.42 0.51 -5.72
N VAL A 74 3.55 1.35 -5.19
CA VAL A 74 3.24 2.68 -5.72
C VAL A 74 3.65 3.73 -4.69
N TYR A 75 4.48 4.67 -5.10
CA TYR A 75 5.01 5.76 -4.29
C TYR A 75 4.42 7.08 -4.76
N HIS A 76 3.62 7.74 -3.96
CA HIS A 76 3.07 9.07 -4.24
C HIS A 76 3.96 10.14 -3.63
N LEU A 77 4.60 10.92 -4.48
CA LEU A 77 5.59 11.92 -4.08
C LEU A 77 5.06 13.34 -4.29
N LEU A 78 5.46 14.25 -3.42
CA LEU A 78 5.13 15.66 -3.47
C LEU A 78 6.37 16.52 -3.22
N SER A 79 6.52 17.58 -3.99
CA SER A 79 7.46 18.66 -3.70
C SER A 79 6.73 19.83 -3.06
N TYR A 80 7.06 20.17 -1.82
CA TYR A 80 6.57 21.40 -1.20
C TYR A 80 7.14 22.65 -1.84
N LYS A 81 8.42 22.59 -2.26
CA LYS A 81 9.12 23.71 -2.88
C LYS A 81 8.51 24.09 -4.23
N HIS A 82 8.18 23.12 -5.06
CA HIS A 82 7.74 23.35 -6.44
C HIS A 82 6.24 23.08 -6.64
N SER A 83 5.53 22.65 -5.61
CA SER A 83 4.08 22.34 -5.63
C SER A 83 3.68 21.42 -6.78
N HIS A 84 4.52 20.40 -7.06
CA HIS A 84 4.21 19.36 -8.04
C HIS A 84 4.20 17.97 -7.38
N THR A 85 3.48 17.06 -8.00
CA THR A 85 3.38 15.66 -7.58
C THR A 85 3.88 14.74 -8.67
N PHE A 86 4.39 13.58 -8.29
CA PHE A 86 4.79 12.53 -9.21
C PHE A 86 4.62 11.17 -8.57
N VAL A 87 4.34 10.14 -9.38
CA VAL A 87 4.16 8.79 -8.88
C VAL A 87 5.24 7.88 -9.45
N LEU A 88 5.91 7.14 -8.58
CA LEU A 88 6.78 6.05 -8.99
C LEU A 88 6.07 4.72 -8.75
N LYS A 89 6.21 3.80 -9.67
CA LYS A 89 5.70 2.43 -9.56
C LYS A 89 6.83 1.44 -9.72
N VAL A 90 6.82 0.40 -8.91
CA VAL A 90 7.71 -0.74 -9.04
C VAL A 90 6.87 -1.98 -9.27
N MET A 91 7.16 -2.70 -10.34
CA MET A 91 6.50 -3.96 -10.67
C MET A 91 7.34 -5.12 -10.16
N LEU A 92 6.73 -6.02 -9.40
CA LEU A 92 7.39 -7.16 -8.76
C LEU A 92 6.69 -8.46 -9.16
N PRO A 93 7.41 -9.58 -9.23
CA PRO A 93 6.77 -10.89 -9.26
C PRO A 93 5.84 -11.05 -8.06
N ARG A 94 4.67 -11.64 -8.25
CA ARG A 94 3.71 -11.83 -7.15
C ARG A 94 4.25 -12.76 -6.06
N GLU A 95 5.01 -13.75 -6.46
CA GLU A 95 5.72 -14.64 -5.55
C GLU A 95 7.09 -14.05 -5.21
N ASN A 96 7.42 -14.01 -3.92
CA ASN A 96 8.67 -13.47 -3.40
C ASN A 96 8.90 -12.00 -3.79
N ALA A 97 7.83 -11.18 -3.76
CA ALA A 97 7.94 -9.75 -4.02
C ALA A 97 8.93 -9.10 -3.05
N ALA A 98 10.04 -8.61 -3.57
CA ALA A 98 11.09 -7.97 -2.78
C ALA A 98 11.71 -6.79 -3.54
N LEU A 99 12.03 -5.72 -2.78
CA LEU A 99 12.70 -4.52 -3.30
C LEU A 99 13.47 -3.82 -2.18
N PRO A 100 14.45 -2.94 -2.50
CA PRO A 100 15.13 -2.13 -1.50
C PRO A 100 14.18 -1.19 -0.74
N THR A 101 14.47 -0.98 0.56
CA THR A 101 13.78 0.01 1.38
C THR A 101 14.13 1.43 0.97
N VAL A 102 13.18 2.35 1.11
CA VAL A 102 13.42 3.79 0.96
C VAL A 102 13.27 4.56 2.28
N GLU A 103 13.28 3.84 3.42
CA GLU A 103 13.20 4.48 4.75
C GLU A 103 14.32 5.47 5.03
N GLY A 104 15.53 5.20 4.49
CA GLY A 104 16.67 6.11 4.58
C GLY A 104 16.48 7.41 3.78
N VAL A 105 15.60 7.41 2.79
CA VAL A 105 15.24 8.59 1.99
C VAL A 105 14.10 9.36 2.67
N TRP A 106 12.99 8.69 2.96
CA TRP A 106 11.84 9.29 3.65
C TRP A 106 11.52 8.48 4.91
N GLY A 107 11.73 9.05 6.09
CA GLY A 107 11.48 8.35 7.35
C GLY A 107 10.06 7.82 7.53
N VAL A 108 9.07 8.44 6.87
CA VAL A 108 7.68 7.97 6.87
C VAL A 108 7.52 6.62 6.14
N ALA A 109 8.41 6.29 5.20
CA ALA A 109 8.40 5.02 4.47
C ALA A 109 8.50 3.82 5.41
N ASN A 110 9.21 3.93 6.54
CA ASN A 110 9.30 2.87 7.55
C ASN A 110 7.91 2.30 7.92
N TRP A 111 6.92 3.17 8.15
CA TRP A 111 5.57 2.75 8.52
C TRP A 111 4.78 2.16 7.35
N HIS A 112 4.85 2.79 6.19
CA HIS A 112 4.14 2.33 4.99
C HIS A 112 4.71 1.02 4.43
N GLU A 113 6.02 0.83 4.50
CA GLU A 113 6.68 -0.40 4.09
C GLU A 113 6.29 -1.57 5.00
N ARG A 114 6.20 -1.35 6.31
CA ARG A 114 5.68 -2.33 7.27
C ARG A 114 4.22 -2.68 7.01
N GLU A 115 3.38 -1.70 6.65
CA GLU A 115 1.98 -1.94 6.26
C GLU A 115 1.91 -2.81 4.99
N ALA A 116 2.69 -2.48 3.96
CA ALA A 116 2.74 -3.27 2.72
C ALA A 116 3.28 -4.70 2.96
N TYR A 117 4.28 -4.84 3.83
CA TYR A 117 4.76 -6.14 4.27
C TYR A 117 3.67 -6.94 5.01
N ASP A 118 3.00 -6.32 5.96
CA ASP A 118 2.00 -6.97 6.79
C ASP A 118 0.79 -7.46 5.98
N LEU A 119 0.23 -6.60 5.13
CA LEU A 119 -1.03 -6.85 4.44
C LEU A 119 -0.88 -7.55 3.08
N PHE A 120 0.26 -7.41 2.40
CA PHE A 120 0.52 -7.98 1.07
C PHE A 120 1.70 -8.95 1.03
N GLY A 121 2.60 -8.91 2.01
CA GLY A 121 3.78 -9.76 2.06
C GLY A 121 4.90 -9.29 1.13
N VAL A 122 5.00 -7.99 0.87
CA VAL A 122 6.13 -7.39 0.15
C VAL A 122 7.31 -7.23 1.09
N VAL A 123 8.48 -7.74 0.71
CA VAL A 123 9.70 -7.68 1.53
C VAL A 123 10.54 -6.47 1.13
N PHE A 124 10.82 -5.59 2.08
CA PHE A 124 11.69 -4.43 1.87
C PHE A 124 13.09 -4.74 2.40
N THR A 125 14.01 -5.01 1.48
CA THR A 125 15.40 -5.39 1.84
C THR A 125 16.17 -4.20 2.40
N GLY A 126 16.85 -4.41 3.53
CA GLY A 126 17.57 -3.35 4.23
C GLY A 126 16.72 -2.51 5.20
N HIS A 127 15.42 -2.78 5.32
CA HIS A 127 14.56 -2.11 6.30
C HIS A 127 15.02 -2.41 7.73
N SER A 128 15.05 -1.39 8.59
CA SER A 128 15.62 -1.49 9.94
C SER A 128 14.80 -2.34 10.92
N ASP A 129 13.46 -2.41 10.75
CA ASP A 129 12.54 -3.12 11.65
C ASP A 129 11.32 -3.64 10.89
N LEU A 130 11.53 -4.58 9.94
CA LEU A 130 10.46 -5.14 9.12
C LEU A 130 9.67 -6.20 9.88
N ARG A 131 8.64 -5.78 10.58
CA ARG A 131 7.70 -6.64 11.33
C ARG A 131 6.27 -6.19 11.12
N ARG A 132 5.29 -7.02 11.45
CA ARG A 132 3.86 -6.68 11.36
C ARG A 132 3.54 -5.41 12.17
N ILE A 133 2.52 -4.67 11.75
CA ILE A 133 2.11 -3.41 12.36
C ILE A 133 0.61 -3.33 12.64
N LEU A 134 -0.22 -3.91 11.78
CA LEU A 134 -1.68 -3.87 11.88
C LEU A 134 -2.24 -5.20 12.38
N LEU A 135 -1.66 -6.31 11.94
CA LEU A 135 -2.10 -7.65 12.30
C LEU A 135 -1.32 -8.17 13.51
N PRO A 136 -1.90 -9.08 14.31
CA PRO A 136 -1.18 -9.82 15.34
C PRO A 136 -0.02 -10.63 14.75
N ASP A 137 1.03 -10.86 15.55
CA ASP A 137 2.23 -11.58 15.09
C ASP A 137 1.95 -13.03 14.67
N ASP A 138 0.94 -13.64 15.26
CA ASP A 138 0.48 -15.02 15.00
C ASP A 138 -0.54 -15.12 13.85
N TRP A 139 -0.86 -13.98 13.16
CA TRP A 139 -1.77 -14.01 12.02
C TRP A 139 -1.13 -14.69 10.82
N GLU A 140 -1.84 -15.67 10.24
CA GLU A 140 -1.37 -16.38 9.07
C GLU A 140 -1.76 -15.65 7.77
N GLY A 141 -0.78 -15.45 6.87
CA GLY A 141 -0.97 -14.89 5.54
C GLY A 141 -1.12 -13.36 5.48
N HIS A 142 -1.69 -12.87 4.38
CA HIS A 142 -1.74 -11.45 4.01
C HIS A 142 -3.14 -11.07 3.50
N PRO A 143 -3.98 -10.41 4.32
CA PRO A 143 -5.41 -10.23 4.07
C PRO A 143 -5.78 -9.38 2.84
N LEU A 144 -4.89 -8.54 2.34
CA LEU A 144 -5.18 -7.72 1.17
C LEU A 144 -4.79 -8.36 -0.17
N ARG A 145 -4.21 -9.56 -0.15
CA ARG A 145 -4.07 -10.35 -1.37
C ARG A 145 -5.43 -10.78 -1.90
N LYS A 146 -5.63 -10.72 -3.21
CA LYS A 146 -6.94 -10.99 -3.85
C LYS A 146 -7.41 -12.45 -3.75
N ASP A 147 -6.53 -13.38 -3.47
CA ASP A 147 -6.80 -14.80 -3.24
C ASP A 147 -6.89 -15.16 -1.75
N TRP A 148 -6.77 -14.17 -0.87
CA TRP A 148 -6.92 -14.37 0.56
C TRP A 148 -8.34 -14.87 0.92
N VAL A 149 -8.37 -15.85 1.79
CA VAL A 149 -9.61 -16.37 2.38
C VAL A 149 -9.48 -16.24 3.89
N ASP A 150 -10.41 -15.51 4.50
CA ASP A 150 -10.43 -15.37 5.96
C ASP A 150 -10.54 -16.72 6.64
N PRO A 151 -9.78 -16.98 7.72
CA PRO A 151 -9.95 -18.17 8.54
C PRO A 151 -11.35 -18.19 9.14
N ASP A 152 -11.89 -19.37 9.38
CA ASP A 152 -13.20 -19.50 10.04
C ASP A 152 -13.13 -19.12 11.52
N PHE A 153 -11.96 -19.36 12.13
CA PHE A 153 -11.70 -19.08 13.54
C PHE A 153 -10.37 -18.39 13.73
N TYR A 154 -10.32 -17.46 14.69
CA TYR A 154 -9.10 -16.88 15.21
C TYR A 154 -9.18 -16.81 16.74
N ASN A 155 -8.20 -17.38 17.44
CA ASN A 155 -8.17 -17.46 18.90
C ASN A 155 -9.48 -17.98 19.52
N GLY A 156 -10.12 -18.98 18.89
CA GLY A 156 -11.36 -19.58 19.35
C GLY A 156 -12.63 -18.78 19.03
N MET A 157 -12.49 -17.63 18.38
CA MET A 157 -13.62 -16.80 17.95
C MET A 157 -13.91 -17.02 16.46
N HIS A 158 -15.18 -17.02 16.07
CA HIS A 158 -15.57 -17.01 14.67
C HIS A 158 -15.18 -15.67 14.02
N VAL A 159 -14.41 -15.72 12.92
CA VAL A 159 -14.06 -14.55 12.12
C VAL A 159 -15.20 -14.19 11.16
N LYS A 160 -15.87 -15.21 10.59
CA LYS A 160 -17.04 -15.02 9.71
C LYS A 160 -18.34 -15.21 10.50
N PRO A 161 -19.39 -14.46 10.18
CA PRO A 161 -20.70 -14.74 10.73
C PRO A 161 -21.11 -16.17 10.33
N THR A 162 -21.58 -16.93 11.30
CA THR A 162 -22.12 -18.27 11.01
C THR A 162 -23.34 -18.14 10.09
N GLN A 163 -23.65 -19.21 9.31
CA GLN A 163 -24.84 -19.21 8.45
C GLN A 163 -26.10 -18.83 9.23
N GLN A 164 -26.25 -19.28 10.49
CA GLN A 164 -27.37 -18.94 11.37
C GLN A 164 -27.41 -17.43 11.71
N MET A 165 -26.23 -16.78 11.89
CA MET A 165 -26.16 -15.33 12.11
C MET A 165 -26.52 -14.56 10.84
N ALA A 166 -26.06 -15.03 9.67
CA ALA A 166 -26.40 -14.43 8.38
C ALA A 166 -27.90 -14.54 8.08
N GLU A 167 -28.53 -15.71 8.35
CA GLU A 167 -29.96 -15.94 8.16
C GLU A 167 -30.80 -15.05 9.09
N ARG A 168 -30.39 -14.86 10.35
CA ARG A 168 -31.03 -13.92 11.27
C ARG A 168 -30.94 -12.47 10.80
N ALA A 169 -29.79 -12.07 10.25
CA ALA A 169 -29.63 -10.72 9.68
C ALA A 169 -30.56 -10.48 8.48
N MET A 170 -30.71 -11.49 7.59
CA MET A 170 -31.64 -11.43 6.46
C MET A 170 -33.12 -11.48 6.89
N GLY A 171 -33.42 -12.14 8.01
CA GLY A 171 -34.76 -12.19 8.59
C GLY A 171 -35.22 -10.94 9.33
N GLY A 172 -34.40 -9.87 9.36
CA GLY A 172 -34.74 -8.63 10.04
C GLY A 172 -34.57 -8.65 11.56
N GLU A 173 -34.09 -9.75 12.15
CA GLU A 173 -33.68 -9.76 13.55
C GLU A 173 -32.35 -9.00 13.72
N LYS A 174 -32.31 -8.07 14.66
CA LYS A 174 -31.08 -7.36 15.03
C LYS A 174 -30.09 -8.37 15.60
N ILE A 175 -29.00 -8.61 14.88
CA ILE A 175 -27.87 -9.37 15.41
C ILE A 175 -27.15 -8.45 16.39
N GLY A 176 -27.10 -8.85 17.65
CA GLY A 176 -26.16 -8.26 18.60
C GLY A 176 -24.75 -8.60 18.13
N VAL A 177 -24.06 -7.66 17.54
CA VAL A 177 -22.67 -7.82 17.10
C VAL A 177 -21.79 -7.69 18.35
N GLY A 178 -21.61 -8.78 19.09
CA GLY A 178 -20.63 -8.87 20.19
C GLY A 178 -20.69 -7.72 21.23
N PRO A 179 -19.60 -7.46 21.94
CA PRO A 179 -19.57 -6.43 22.99
C PRO A 179 -19.75 -4.99 22.49
N PHE A 180 -19.88 -4.78 21.17
CA PHE A 180 -20.12 -3.46 20.57
C PHE A 180 -21.56 -3.36 20.04
N ASP A 181 -22.55 -3.43 20.95
CA ASP A 181 -23.91 -3.04 20.62
C ASP A 181 -24.00 -1.51 20.53
N PHE A 182 -23.95 -0.98 19.32
CA PHE A 182 -24.17 0.43 19.02
C PHE A 182 -25.66 0.83 18.98
N THR A 183 -26.53 0.15 19.70
CA THR A 183 -27.89 0.66 19.88
C THR A 183 -27.79 1.96 20.69
N PRO A 184 -28.06 3.13 20.10
CA PRO A 184 -28.04 4.37 20.87
C PRO A 184 -29.11 4.25 21.98
N PRO A 185 -28.82 4.65 23.21
CA PRO A 185 -29.82 4.60 24.27
C PRO A 185 -31.05 5.38 23.82
N ASN A 186 -32.23 4.75 23.90
CA ASN A 186 -33.50 5.39 23.61
C ASN A 186 -33.55 6.70 24.42
N ARG A 187 -33.39 7.83 23.76
CA ARG A 187 -33.76 9.10 24.34
C ARG A 187 -35.29 9.14 24.32
N HIS A 188 -35.90 8.80 25.46
CA HIS A 188 -37.24 9.21 25.70
C HIS A 188 -37.23 10.75 25.69
N ILE A 189 -37.67 11.38 24.61
CA ILE A 189 -38.09 12.76 24.58
C ILE A 189 -39.51 12.68 25.14
N GLU A 190 -39.64 12.90 26.45
CA GLU A 190 -40.92 13.25 27.03
C GLU A 190 -41.26 14.66 26.54
N GLU A 191 -42.38 14.79 25.87
CA GLU A 191 -43.03 16.08 25.52
C GLU A 191 -43.57 16.77 26.78
#